data_613930f8791660444f83db73609c79a0
#
_entry.id   613930f8791660444f83db73609c79a0
#
_cell.length_a   1.000
_cell.length_b   1.000
_cell.length_c   1.000
_cell.angle_alpha   90.00
_cell.angle_beta   90.00
_cell.angle_gamma   90.00
#
_symmetry.space_group_name_H-M   'P 1'
#
loop_
_entity.id
_entity.type
_entity.pdbx_description
1 polymer ?
#
loop_
_entity_poly.entity_id
_entity_poly.type
_entity_poly.pdbx_seq_one_letter_code
_entity_poly.pdbx_strand_id
1 'polypeptide(L)'
;RSVVPFGVSPDRATLAFQVVPTTGPADPATAETFHRVQFTAESLERHDGIRLGLTGQTVANIEVSERLAAALPSYLAVVVGLSIVILVLVFRSLVVPLIATGGFLLSIAAAFGATVAVHQWGWLAGLLGVHQPGPLLSVMPIIIIGVLCGLAMDYQMFLVSGMHEARSHGEDSRTAVRTGFVRGAKGVTAAAIIMTSVFLGFAFSHLAMVRPIGFALAVGVLLDAVLVRMTLTPALMHVLGDRAWYLPRWLDRILPDLDVEGVRLAERLDSGSLGGSTTPPAAEVAPPEKTPTPA
;
A
#
# COMPACT_ATOMS: atom_id res chain seq x y z
N ARG A 1 15.27 -40.16 4.31
CA ARG A 1 16.15 -39.60 3.25
C ARG A 1 16.49 -40.73 2.29
N SER A 2 16.16 -40.58 1.03
CA SER A 2 16.60 -41.49 -0.02
C SER A 2 17.33 -40.72 -1.11
N VAL A 3 18.43 -41.26 -1.58
CA VAL A 3 19.17 -40.78 -2.74
C VAL A 3 19.12 -41.89 -3.76
N VAL A 4 18.51 -41.63 -4.90
CA VAL A 4 18.32 -42.62 -5.95
C VAL A 4 18.98 -42.11 -7.23
N PRO A 5 19.79 -42.93 -7.92
CA PRO A 5 20.30 -42.58 -9.25
C PRO A 5 19.11 -42.30 -10.20
N PHE A 6 19.14 -41.16 -10.86
CA PHE A 6 18.06 -40.74 -11.76
C PHE A 6 18.46 -40.95 -13.23
N GLY A 7 19.70 -40.70 -13.57
CA GLY A 7 20.16 -40.86 -14.95
C GLY A 7 21.63 -40.49 -15.15
N VAL A 8 22.12 -40.86 -16.34
CA VAL A 8 23.48 -40.56 -16.80
C VAL A 8 23.34 -39.86 -18.16
N SER A 9 24.10 -38.79 -18.39
CA SER A 9 24.11 -38.11 -19.69
C SER A 9 24.67 -39.03 -20.80
N PRO A 10 24.32 -38.83 -22.07
CA PRO A 10 24.81 -39.65 -23.19
C PRO A 10 26.34 -39.69 -23.30
N ASP A 11 27.01 -38.61 -22.95
CA ASP A 11 28.47 -38.44 -22.94
C ASP A 11 29.12 -38.99 -21.66
N ARG A 12 28.31 -39.54 -20.72
CA ARG A 12 28.73 -40.03 -19.39
C ARG A 12 29.49 -39.04 -18.54
N ALA A 13 29.44 -37.75 -18.87
CA ALA A 13 30.11 -36.70 -18.12
C ALA A 13 29.29 -36.18 -16.92
N THR A 14 27.97 -36.43 -16.91
CA THR A 14 27.07 -35.97 -15.84
C THR A 14 26.23 -37.11 -15.28
N LEU A 15 26.20 -37.23 -13.97
CA LEU A 15 25.33 -38.14 -13.21
C LEU A 15 24.24 -37.32 -12.50
N ALA A 16 22.99 -37.75 -12.63
CA ALA A 16 21.87 -37.15 -11.92
C ALA A 16 21.38 -38.07 -10.80
N PHE A 17 21.14 -37.49 -9.64
CA PHE A 17 20.56 -38.16 -8.48
C PHE A 17 19.30 -37.45 -8.02
N GLN A 18 18.26 -38.19 -7.70
CA GLN A 18 17.09 -37.69 -7.04
C GLN A 18 17.26 -37.80 -5.51
N VAL A 19 17.17 -36.67 -4.85
CA VAL A 19 17.21 -36.57 -3.37
C VAL A 19 15.82 -36.28 -2.85
N VAL A 20 15.28 -37.18 -2.03
CA VAL A 20 13.98 -37.00 -1.38
C VAL A 20 14.22 -36.66 0.09
N PRO A 21 13.95 -35.41 0.54
CA PRO A 21 14.05 -35.08 1.94
C PRO A 21 12.93 -35.75 2.76
N THR A 22 13.15 -35.92 4.06
CA THR A 22 12.13 -36.46 4.98
C THR A 22 11.11 -35.42 5.44
N THR A 23 11.40 -34.15 5.22
CA THR A 23 10.58 -33.01 5.57
C THR A 23 9.92 -32.40 4.32
N GLY A 24 8.83 -31.68 4.51
CA GLY A 24 8.11 -31.05 3.40
C GLY A 24 8.94 -29.98 2.66
N PRO A 25 8.54 -29.62 1.42
CA PRO A 25 9.30 -28.68 0.59
C PRO A 25 9.40 -27.26 1.18
N ALA A 26 8.49 -26.88 2.07
CA ALA A 26 8.45 -25.58 2.73
C ALA A 26 8.96 -25.62 4.19
N ASP A 27 9.47 -26.78 4.64
CA ASP A 27 10.01 -26.93 5.99
C ASP A 27 11.41 -26.29 6.09
N PRO A 28 11.70 -25.48 7.13
CA PRO A 28 13.02 -24.90 7.37
C PRO A 28 14.16 -25.94 7.37
N ALA A 29 13.91 -27.17 7.85
CA ALA A 29 14.89 -28.25 7.84
C ALA A 29 15.26 -28.72 6.41
N THR A 30 14.34 -28.55 5.45
CA THR A 30 14.63 -28.82 4.03
C THR A 30 15.54 -27.74 3.46
N ALA A 31 15.30 -26.47 3.76
CA ALA A 31 16.17 -25.36 3.37
C ALA A 31 17.58 -25.51 3.98
N GLU A 32 17.68 -25.85 5.26
CA GLU A 32 18.98 -26.13 5.90
C GLU A 32 19.73 -27.30 5.24
N THR A 33 19.00 -28.32 4.84
CA THR A 33 19.61 -29.45 4.09
C THR A 33 20.11 -29.00 2.73
N PHE A 34 19.36 -28.14 2.01
CA PHE A 34 19.77 -27.55 0.75
C PHE A 34 21.07 -26.75 0.92
N HIS A 35 21.15 -25.84 1.89
CA HIS A 35 22.36 -25.04 2.13
C HIS A 35 23.59 -25.90 2.48
N ARG A 36 23.41 -26.96 3.26
CA ARG A 36 24.50 -27.89 3.56
C ARG A 36 25.03 -28.59 2.29
N VAL A 37 24.12 -29.04 1.42
CA VAL A 37 24.52 -29.65 0.14
C VAL A 37 25.19 -28.63 -0.77
N GLN A 38 24.69 -27.40 -0.83
CA GLN A 38 25.29 -26.32 -1.61
C GLN A 38 26.71 -25.98 -1.12
N PHE A 39 26.91 -25.87 0.19
CA PHE A 39 28.25 -25.66 0.77
C PHE A 39 29.22 -26.81 0.45
N THR A 40 28.73 -28.06 0.50
CA THR A 40 29.51 -29.22 0.13
C THR A 40 29.85 -29.22 -1.36
N ALA A 41 28.92 -28.79 -2.23
CA ALA A 41 29.14 -28.66 -3.65
C ALA A 41 30.27 -27.66 -3.98
N GLU A 42 30.28 -26.48 -3.34
CA GLU A 42 31.36 -25.51 -3.48
C GLU A 42 32.73 -26.04 -3.00
N SER A 43 32.71 -26.89 -1.95
CA SER A 43 33.91 -27.54 -1.43
C SER A 43 34.46 -28.55 -2.41
N LEU A 44 33.61 -29.39 -3.00
CA LEU A 44 33.98 -30.40 -4.00
C LEU A 44 34.55 -29.77 -5.27
N GLU A 45 33.95 -28.67 -5.72
CA GLU A 45 34.42 -27.91 -6.90
C GLU A 45 35.84 -27.37 -6.67
N ARG A 46 36.09 -26.82 -5.48
CA ARG A 46 37.40 -26.24 -5.13
C ARG A 46 38.51 -27.25 -4.94
N HIS A 47 38.21 -28.44 -4.39
CA HIS A 47 39.23 -29.44 -4.05
C HIS A 47 39.40 -30.53 -5.12
N ASP A 48 38.30 -30.97 -5.71
CA ASP A 48 38.27 -32.11 -6.61
C ASP A 48 37.88 -31.77 -8.04
N GLY A 49 37.57 -30.51 -8.32
CA GLY A 49 37.13 -30.04 -9.63
C GLY A 49 35.76 -30.60 -10.07
N ILE A 50 35.00 -31.19 -9.17
CA ILE A 50 33.70 -31.78 -9.43
C ILE A 50 32.61 -30.69 -9.28
N ARG A 51 31.91 -30.38 -10.35
CA ARG A 51 30.78 -29.47 -10.31
C ARG A 51 29.50 -30.22 -9.92
N LEU A 52 28.90 -29.78 -8.82
CA LEU A 52 27.62 -30.28 -8.36
C LEU A 52 26.56 -29.17 -8.52
N GLY A 53 25.56 -29.42 -9.35
CA GLY A 53 24.41 -28.52 -9.51
C GLY A 53 23.19 -29.08 -8.78
N LEU A 54 22.48 -28.22 -8.06
CA LEU A 54 21.21 -28.53 -7.43
C LEU A 54 20.08 -27.98 -8.29
N THR A 55 19.03 -28.77 -8.51
CA THR A 55 17.86 -28.37 -9.30
C THR A 55 16.59 -29.01 -8.77
N GLY A 56 15.46 -28.53 -9.21
CA GLY A 56 14.14 -29.04 -8.84
C GLY A 56 13.25 -27.96 -8.22
N GLN A 57 11.94 -28.26 -8.12
CA GLN A 57 10.94 -27.30 -7.66
C GLN A 57 11.23 -26.78 -6.24
N THR A 58 11.69 -27.65 -5.33
CA THR A 58 12.02 -27.25 -3.96
C THR A 58 13.21 -26.29 -3.92
N VAL A 59 14.24 -26.57 -4.73
CA VAL A 59 15.43 -25.70 -4.85
C VAL A 59 15.02 -24.33 -5.39
N ALA A 60 14.27 -24.30 -6.50
CA ALA A 60 13.78 -23.05 -7.07
C ALA A 60 12.94 -22.23 -6.09
N ASN A 61 12.08 -22.88 -5.32
CA ASN A 61 11.27 -22.19 -4.31
C ASN A 61 12.13 -21.59 -3.19
N ILE A 62 13.16 -22.31 -2.72
CA ILE A 62 14.09 -21.80 -1.68
C ILE A 62 14.87 -20.60 -2.22
N GLU A 63 15.48 -20.71 -3.39
CA GLU A 63 16.26 -19.60 -3.99
C GLU A 63 15.41 -18.36 -4.25
N VAL A 64 14.19 -18.55 -4.79
CA VAL A 64 13.25 -17.44 -4.99
C VAL A 64 12.87 -16.78 -3.67
N SER A 65 12.60 -17.59 -2.62
CA SER A 65 12.26 -17.09 -1.29
C SER A 65 13.38 -16.25 -0.69
N GLU A 66 14.60 -16.68 -0.82
CA GLU A 66 15.78 -15.96 -0.31
C GLU A 66 16.04 -14.66 -1.07
N ARG A 67 15.95 -14.69 -2.39
CA ARG A 67 16.08 -13.47 -3.21
C ARG A 67 15.00 -12.45 -2.90
N LEU A 68 13.75 -12.90 -2.71
CA LEU A 68 12.65 -12.02 -2.31
C LEU A 68 12.84 -11.45 -0.91
N ALA A 69 13.28 -12.28 0.05
CA ALA A 69 13.58 -11.83 1.40
C ALA A 69 14.73 -10.80 1.42
N ALA A 70 15.77 -11.02 0.65
CA ALA A 70 16.88 -10.07 0.51
C ALA A 70 16.47 -8.76 -0.17
N ALA A 71 15.53 -8.80 -1.11
CA ALA A 71 15.00 -7.62 -1.79
C ALA A 71 13.99 -6.81 -0.94
N LEU A 72 13.35 -7.44 0.05
CA LEU A 72 12.26 -6.83 0.82
C LEU A 72 12.65 -5.53 1.53
N PRO A 73 13.81 -5.41 2.22
CA PRO A 73 14.20 -4.16 2.88
C PRO A 73 14.40 -3.00 1.89
N SER A 74 15.04 -3.25 0.74
CA SER A 74 15.24 -2.23 -0.29
C SER A 74 13.92 -1.83 -0.95
N TYR A 75 13.04 -2.79 -1.22
CA TYR A 75 11.69 -2.53 -1.72
C TYR A 75 10.89 -1.66 -0.74
N LEU A 76 10.89 -2.00 0.55
CA LEU A 76 10.19 -1.22 1.58
C LEU A 76 10.77 0.19 1.70
N ALA A 77 12.09 0.35 1.65
CA ALA A 77 12.75 1.65 1.70
C ALA A 77 12.37 2.53 0.51
N VAL A 78 12.29 1.97 -0.71
CA VAL A 78 11.88 2.71 -1.91
C VAL A 78 10.42 3.11 -1.81
N VAL A 79 9.52 2.19 -1.44
CA VAL A 79 8.09 2.46 -1.31
C VAL A 79 7.82 3.54 -0.25
N VAL A 80 8.41 3.41 0.92
CA VAL A 80 8.28 4.38 2.03
C VAL A 80 8.91 5.72 1.64
N GLY A 81 10.11 5.71 1.06
CA GLY A 81 10.80 6.92 0.63
C GLY A 81 10.01 7.70 -0.41
N LEU A 82 9.51 7.01 -1.45
CA LEU A 82 8.68 7.63 -2.48
C LEU A 82 7.38 8.20 -1.89
N SER A 83 6.75 7.47 -0.99
CA SER A 83 5.55 7.91 -0.28
C SER A 83 5.77 9.20 0.50
N ILE A 84 6.87 9.27 1.26
CA ILE A 84 7.25 10.47 2.02
C ILE A 84 7.46 11.64 1.06
N VAL A 85 8.20 11.44 -0.04
CA VAL A 85 8.47 12.49 -1.02
C VAL A 85 7.17 13.04 -1.62
N ILE A 86 6.26 12.17 -2.08
CA ILE A 86 4.96 12.56 -2.65
C ILE A 86 4.14 13.35 -1.62
N LEU A 87 4.03 12.85 -0.39
CA LEU A 87 3.24 13.50 0.66
C LEU A 87 3.86 14.85 1.10
N VAL A 88 5.20 14.96 1.13
CA VAL A 88 5.88 16.25 1.39
C VAL A 88 5.59 17.26 0.27
N LEU A 89 5.62 16.82 -0.98
CA LEU A 89 5.31 17.68 -2.14
C LEU A 89 3.87 18.19 -2.09
N VAL A 90 2.92 17.33 -1.76
CA VAL A 90 1.48 17.67 -1.74
C VAL A 90 1.11 18.54 -0.55
N PHE A 91 1.52 18.14 0.66
CA PHE A 91 1.07 18.82 1.89
C PHE A 91 2.01 19.89 2.42
N ARG A 92 3.16 20.08 1.79
CA ARG A 92 4.19 21.05 2.21
C ARG A 92 4.46 20.98 3.72
N SER A 93 4.57 19.77 4.25
CA SER A 93 4.83 19.47 5.65
C SER A 93 5.74 18.25 5.75
N LEU A 94 6.61 18.19 6.75
CA LEU A 94 7.39 16.97 7.08
C LEU A 94 6.67 16.09 8.10
N VAL A 95 5.85 16.68 8.95
CA VAL A 95 5.21 15.98 10.07
C VAL A 95 4.07 15.09 9.58
N VAL A 96 3.25 15.59 8.65
CA VAL A 96 2.13 14.83 8.07
C VAL A 96 2.60 13.53 7.40
N PRO A 97 3.61 13.54 6.50
CA PRO A 97 4.16 12.31 5.93
C PRO A 97 4.72 11.33 6.96
N LEU A 98 5.38 11.82 8.01
CA LEU A 98 5.91 10.96 9.07
C LEU A 98 4.79 10.25 9.86
N ILE A 99 3.71 10.98 10.20
CA ILE A 99 2.54 10.39 10.84
C ILE A 99 1.89 9.34 9.93
N ALA A 100 1.69 9.67 8.65
CA ALA A 100 1.09 8.77 7.67
C ALA A 100 1.92 7.50 7.47
N THR A 101 3.25 7.66 7.30
CA THR A 101 4.18 6.54 7.13
C THR A 101 4.27 5.67 8.37
N GLY A 102 4.35 6.28 9.56
CA GLY A 102 4.35 5.54 10.83
C GLY A 102 3.08 4.72 11.02
N GLY A 103 1.92 5.32 10.71
CA GLY A 103 0.64 4.63 10.72
C GLY A 103 0.57 3.47 9.71
N PHE A 104 1.05 3.68 8.49
CA PHE A 104 1.13 2.67 7.46
C PHE A 104 2.01 1.47 7.88
N LEU A 105 3.19 1.72 8.43
CA LEU A 105 4.07 0.66 8.94
C LEU A 105 3.41 -0.11 10.08
N LEU A 106 2.68 0.57 10.97
CA LEU A 106 1.91 -0.08 12.03
C LEU A 106 0.81 -0.98 11.46
N SER A 107 0.07 -0.51 10.46
CA SER A 107 -0.98 -1.30 9.79
C SER A 107 -0.41 -2.54 9.10
N ILE A 108 0.72 -2.42 8.41
CA ILE A 108 1.43 -3.55 7.80
C ILE A 108 1.86 -4.56 8.87
N ALA A 109 2.52 -4.11 9.93
CA ALA A 109 2.98 -4.99 10.99
C ALA A 109 1.82 -5.76 11.64
N ALA A 110 0.70 -5.07 11.88
CA ALA A 110 -0.51 -5.68 12.43
C ALA A 110 -1.17 -6.68 11.45
N ALA A 111 -1.23 -6.35 10.15
CA ALA A 111 -1.76 -7.24 9.12
C ALA A 111 -0.93 -8.52 9.00
N PHE A 112 0.41 -8.41 8.98
CA PHE A 112 1.29 -9.58 8.96
C PHE A 112 1.20 -10.37 10.26
N GLY A 113 1.20 -9.70 11.42
CA GLY A 113 1.06 -10.35 12.71
C GLY A 113 -0.22 -11.18 12.80
N ALA A 114 -1.36 -10.61 12.40
CA ALA A 114 -2.64 -11.31 12.36
C ALA A 114 -2.62 -12.49 11.37
N THR A 115 -2.00 -12.30 10.20
CA THR A 115 -1.92 -13.36 9.18
C THR A 115 -1.04 -14.52 9.63
N VAL A 116 0.10 -14.26 10.25
CA VAL A 116 0.96 -15.30 10.85
C VAL A 116 0.22 -16.02 11.96
N ALA A 117 -0.45 -15.30 12.87
CA ALA A 117 -1.20 -15.89 13.97
C ALA A 117 -2.29 -16.86 13.47
N VAL A 118 -3.00 -16.49 12.41
CA VAL A 118 -4.09 -17.32 11.86
C VAL A 118 -3.56 -18.46 10.99
N HIS A 119 -2.69 -18.17 10.02
CA HIS A 119 -2.32 -19.13 8.99
C HIS A 119 -1.10 -19.99 9.34
N GLN A 120 -0.19 -19.49 10.20
CA GLN A 120 0.97 -20.29 10.64
C GLN A 120 0.74 -20.92 12.02
N TRP A 121 0.24 -20.15 13.00
CA TRP A 121 0.01 -20.66 14.35
C TRP A 121 -1.36 -21.32 14.54
N GLY A 122 -2.28 -21.14 13.56
CA GLY A 122 -3.59 -21.77 13.57
C GLY A 122 -4.61 -21.12 14.54
N TRP A 123 -4.38 -19.86 14.96
CA TRP A 123 -5.35 -19.15 15.77
C TRP A 123 -6.64 -18.94 14.97
N LEU A 124 -7.79 -19.27 15.56
CA LEU A 124 -9.09 -19.16 14.87
C LEU A 124 -9.19 -19.95 13.54
N ALA A 125 -8.31 -20.93 13.33
CA ALA A 125 -8.23 -21.70 12.09
C ALA A 125 -9.57 -22.35 11.72
N GLY A 126 -10.30 -22.88 12.71
CA GLY A 126 -11.61 -23.48 12.50
C GLY A 126 -12.69 -22.49 12.03
N LEU A 127 -12.65 -21.23 12.50
CA LEU A 127 -13.60 -20.18 12.10
C LEU A 127 -13.34 -19.70 10.66
N LEU A 128 -12.05 -19.61 10.29
CA LEU A 128 -11.61 -19.11 8.99
C LEU A 128 -11.42 -20.23 7.96
N GLY A 129 -11.70 -21.48 8.30
CA GLY A 129 -11.58 -22.65 7.42
C GLY A 129 -10.14 -22.95 7.02
N VAL A 130 -9.16 -22.63 7.85
CA VAL A 130 -7.74 -22.98 7.63
C VAL A 130 -7.52 -24.40 8.10
N HIS A 131 -7.56 -25.36 7.19
CA HIS A 131 -7.49 -26.79 7.52
C HIS A 131 -6.07 -27.25 7.84
N GLN A 132 -5.06 -26.63 7.26
CA GLN A 132 -3.65 -26.96 7.45
C GLN A 132 -2.85 -25.66 7.63
N PRO A 133 -2.57 -25.25 8.87
CA PRO A 133 -1.61 -24.18 9.13
C PRO A 133 -0.23 -24.54 8.55
N GLY A 134 0.40 -23.58 7.91
CA GLY A 134 1.68 -23.81 7.25
C GLY A 134 2.39 -22.50 6.86
N PRO A 135 3.61 -22.61 6.30
CA PRO A 135 4.37 -21.46 5.90
C PRO A 135 3.68 -20.67 4.79
N LEU A 136 3.75 -19.36 4.89
CA LEU A 136 3.19 -18.43 3.91
C LEU A 136 4.08 -18.34 2.67
N LEU A 137 3.48 -18.00 1.53
CA LEU A 137 4.22 -17.79 0.28
C LEU A 137 5.18 -16.62 0.40
N SER A 138 6.41 -16.79 -0.06
CA SER A 138 7.48 -15.79 0.03
C SER A 138 7.21 -14.52 -0.78
N VAL A 139 6.39 -14.59 -1.82
CA VAL A 139 5.96 -13.43 -2.63
C VAL A 139 4.89 -12.58 -1.93
N MET A 140 4.19 -13.15 -0.96
CA MET A 140 3.04 -12.53 -0.30
C MET A 140 3.37 -11.16 0.36
N PRO A 141 4.50 -10.98 1.08
CA PRO A 141 4.84 -9.70 1.66
C PRO A 141 4.93 -8.56 0.64
N ILE A 142 5.53 -8.82 -0.51
CA ILE A 142 5.70 -7.80 -1.57
C ILE A 142 4.33 -7.35 -2.10
N ILE A 143 3.42 -8.30 -2.36
CA ILE A 143 2.08 -8.00 -2.84
C ILE A 143 1.29 -7.20 -1.80
N ILE A 144 1.29 -7.64 -0.54
CA ILE A 144 0.55 -6.99 0.54
C ILE A 144 1.06 -5.58 0.78
N ILE A 145 2.38 -5.39 0.88
CA ILE A 145 2.98 -4.07 1.08
C ILE A 145 2.61 -3.14 -0.08
N GLY A 146 2.73 -3.60 -1.34
CA GLY A 146 2.40 -2.78 -2.50
C GLY A 146 0.94 -2.36 -2.55
N VAL A 147 0.02 -3.29 -2.34
CA VAL A 147 -1.42 -3.00 -2.36
C VAL A 147 -1.82 -2.12 -1.19
N LEU A 148 -1.40 -2.43 0.05
CA LEU A 148 -1.70 -1.62 1.22
C LEU A 148 -1.10 -0.22 1.11
N CYS A 149 0.11 -0.07 0.55
CA CYS A 149 0.73 1.22 0.34
C CYS A 149 -0.07 2.08 -0.64
N GLY A 150 -0.46 1.54 -1.81
CA GLY A 150 -1.29 2.26 -2.78
C GLY A 150 -2.60 2.73 -2.16
N LEU A 151 -3.36 1.83 -1.54
CA LEU A 151 -4.60 2.17 -0.85
C LEU A 151 -4.38 3.18 0.30
N ALA A 152 -3.27 3.01 1.03
CA ALA A 152 -2.93 3.91 2.12
C ALA A 152 -2.69 5.34 1.62
N MET A 153 -2.01 5.53 0.50
CA MET A 153 -1.73 6.85 -0.04
C MET A 153 -2.99 7.55 -0.55
N ASP A 154 -3.83 6.85 -1.31
CA ASP A 154 -5.05 7.43 -1.87
C ASP A 154 -5.98 7.99 -0.78
N TYR A 155 -6.21 7.20 0.26
CA TYR A 155 -7.10 7.64 1.34
C TYR A 155 -6.48 8.69 2.24
N GLN A 156 -5.15 8.67 2.42
CA GLN A 156 -4.44 9.70 3.19
C GLN A 156 -4.58 11.06 2.50
N MET A 157 -4.46 11.07 1.17
CA MET A 157 -4.64 12.27 0.38
C MET A 157 -6.03 12.88 0.60
N PHE A 158 -7.10 12.10 0.48
CA PHE A 158 -8.46 12.58 0.71
C PHE A 158 -8.69 13.17 2.11
N LEU A 159 -8.15 12.53 3.14
CA LEU A 159 -8.38 12.99 4.52
C LEU A 159 -7.61 14.26 4.81
N VAL A 160 -6.33 14.31 4.43
CA VAL A 160 -5.45 15.44 4.78
C VAL A 160 -5.66 16.64 3.85
N SER A 161 -6.04 16.45 2.57
CA SER A 161 -6.42 17.57 1.69
C SER A 161 -7.57 18.39 2.28
N GLY A 162 -8.62 17.74 2.79
CA GLY A 162 -9.70 18.47 3.44
C GLY A 162 -9.28 19.27 4.69
N MET A 163 -8.28 18.77 5.43
CA MET A 163 -7.69 19.50 6.57
C MET A 163 -6.81 20.66 6.11
N HIS A 164 -6.05 20.47 5.04
CA HIS A 164 -5.18 21.48 4.46
C HIS A 164 -6.00 22.61 3.84
N GLU A 165 -7.07 22.29 3.11
CA GLU A 165 -8.01 23.24 2.54
C GLU A 165 -8.65 24.13 3.61
N ALA A 166 -9.19 23.54 4.70
CA ALA A 166 -9.78 24.30 5.80
C ALA A 166 -8.78 25.29 6.42
N ARG A 167 -7.51 24.87 6.54
CA ARG A 167 -6.44 25.74 7.04
C ARG A 167 -6.09 26.86 6.06
N SER A 168 -6.03 26.59 4.76
CA SER A 168 -5.73 27.59 3.72
C SER A 168 -6.79 28.72 3.68
N HIS A 169 -8.02 28.38 4.07
CA HIS A 169 -9.11 29.36 4.24
C HIS A 169 -9.08 30.13 5.57
N GLY A 170 -8.00 30.01 6.36
CA GLY A 170 -7.77 30.79 7.56
C GLY A 170 -8.34 30.21 8.85
N GLU A 171 -8.80 28.96 8.84
CA GLU A 171 -9.19 28.28 10.09
C GLU A 171 -7.96 28.00 10.98
N ASP A 172 -8.15 28.08 12.31
CA ASP A 172 -7.15 27.62 13.28
C ASP A 172 -6.82 26.15 13.05
N SER A 173 -5.56 25.75 13.22
CA SER A 173 -5.07 24.40 12.92
C SER A 173 -5.90 23.28 13.53
N ARG A 174 -6.36 23.44 14.76
CA ARG A 174 -7.19 22.43 15.44
C ARG A 174 -8.59 22.35 14.86
N THR A 175 -9.16 23.49 14.53
CA THR A 175 -10.47 23.59 13.87
C THR A 175 -10.41 23.02 12.46
N ALA A 176 -9.37 23.35 11.69
CA ALA A 176 -9.12 22.81 10.35
C ALA A 176 -9.02 21.27 10.34
N VAL A 177 -8.30 20.68 11.31
CA VAL A 177 -8.24 19.22 11.47
C VAL A 177 -9.64 18.64 11.71
N ARG A 178 -10.45 19.25 12.58
CA ARG A 178 -11.81 18.79 12.86
C ARG A 178 -12.74 18.93 11.65
N THR A 179 -12.72 20.07 10.99
CA THR A 179 -13.56 20.35 9.82
C THR A 179 -13.21 19.40 8.66
N GLY A 180 -11.93 19.27 8.33
CA GLY A 180 -11.45 18.36 7.28
C GLY A 180 -11.74 16.91 7.60
N PHE A 181 -11.57 16.49 8.86
CA PHE A 181 -11.91 15.13 9.30
C PHE A 181 -13.41 14.84 9.09
N VAL A 182 -14.32 15.71 9.53
CA VAL A 182 -15.77 15.49 9.38
C VAL A 182 -16.17 15.37 7.91
N ARG A 183 -15.55 16.15 7.03
CA ARG A 183 -15.80 16.10 5.58
C ARG A 183 -15.26 14.80 4.96
N GLY A 184 -14.02 14.42 5.27
CA GLY A 184 -13.34 13.27 4.69
C GLY A 184 -13.77 11.92 5.26
N ALA A 185 -14.14 11.87 6.56
CA ALA A 185 -14.39 10.62 7.29
C ALA A 185 -15.47 9.73 6.64
N LYS A 186 -16.54 10.32 6.09
CA LYS A 186 -17.62 9.55 5.43
C LYS A 186 -17.10 8.80 4.20
N GLY A 187 -16.32 9.45 3.36
CA GLY A 187 -15.72 8.84 2.17
C GLY A 187 -14.74 7.73 2.52
N VAL A 188 -13.84 8.00 3.47
CA VAL A 188 -12.86 7.01 3.95
C VAL A 188 -13.55 5.80 4.58
N THR A 189 -14.58 6.01 5.39
CA THR A 189 -15.34 4.89 6.01
C THR A 189 -16.05 4.04 4.96
N ALA A 190 -16.74 4.67 4.00
CA ALA A 190 -17.43 3.95 2.93
C ALA A 190 -16.45 3.12 2.10
N ALA A 191 -15.33 3.71 1.71
CA ALA A 191 -14.29 3.02 0.96
C ALA A 191 -13.63 1.88 1.74
N ALA A 192 -13.37 2.07 3.05
CA ALA A 192 -12.85 1.04 3.92
C ALA A 192 -13.79 -0.17 4.03
N ILE A 193 -15.10 0.06 4.18
CA ILE A 193 -16.10 -1.00 4.22
C ILE A 193 -16.11 -1.79 2.91
N ILE A 194 -16.13 -1.09 1.77
CA ILE A 194 -16.12 -1.72 0.44
C ILE A 194 -14.87 -2.58 0.26
N MET A 195 -13.68 -2.01 0.49
CA MET A 195 -12.42 -2.73 0.30
C MET A 195 -12.26 -3.90 1.27
N THR A 196 -12.60 -3.70 2.54
CA THR A 196 -12.56 -4.79 3.53
C THR A 196 -13.51 -5.92 3.11
N SER A 197 -14.71 -5.62 2.62
CA SER A 197 -15.67 -6.62 2.15
C SER A 197 -15.15 -7.40 0.94
N VAL A 198 -14.53 -6.71 -0.02
CA VAL A 198 -13.92 -7.35 -1.20
C VAL A 198 -12.78 -8.28 -0.79
N PHE A 199 -11.88 -7.83 0.06
CA PHE A 199 -10.75 -8.65 0.52
C PHE A 199 -11.19 -9.80 1.45
N LEU A 200 -12.25 -9.62 2.25
CA LEU A 200 -12.86 -10.72 2.98
C LEU A 200 -13.43 -11.79 2.04
N GLY A 201 -14.01 -11.40 0.90
CA GLY A 201 -14.40 -12.36 -0.13
C GLY A 201 -13.23 -13.24 -0.59
N PHE A 202 -12.04 -12.67 -0.77
CA PHE A 202 -10.84 -13.44 -1.08
C PHE A 202 -10.33 -14.26 0.11
N ALA A 203 -10.50 -13.80 1.34
CA ALA A 203 -10.12 -14.53 2.55
C ALA A 203 -10.90 -15.85 2.72
N PHE A 204 -12.11 -15.93 2.17
CA PHE A 204 -12.92 -17.15 2.14
C PHE A 204 -12.81 -17.93 0.82
N SER A 205 -11.87 -17.56 -0.07
CA SER A 205 -11.62 -18.29 -1.31
C SER A 205 -11.19 -19.73 -1.06
N HIS A 206 -11.54 -20.64 -1.95
CA HIS A 206 -11.06 -22.03 -1.94
C HIS A 206 -9.58 -22.16 -2.37
N LEU A 207 -9.00 -21.12 -2.96
CA LEU A 207 -7.60 -21.11 -3.38
C LEU A 207 -6.67 -20.85 -2.19
N ALA A 208 -5.87 -21.84 -1.85
CA ALA A 208 -4.95 -21.79 -0.71
C ALA A 208 -3.95 -20.61 -0.76
N MET A 209 -3.56 -20.18 -1.97
CA MET A 209 -2.65 -19.05 -2.17
C MET A 209 -3.32 -17.68 -1.96
N VAL A 210 -4.60 -17.56 -2.34
CA VAL A 210 -5.34 -16.28 -2.32
C VAL A 210 -5.88 -15.96 -0.95
N ARG A 211 -6.26 -16.98 -0.18
CA ARG A 211 -6.87 -16.84 1.15
C ARG A 211 -6.03 -16.01 2.13
N PRO A 212 -4.74 -16.32 2.39
CA PRO A 212 -3.93 -15.53 3.32
C PRO A 212 -3.66 -14.10 2.82
N ILE A 213 -3.57 -13.88 1.50
CA ILE A 213 -3.43 -12.54 0.92
C ILE A 213 -4.72 -11.73 1.15
N GLY A 214 -5.87 -12.31 0.85
CA GLY A 214 -7.17 -11.67 1.08
C GLY A 214 -7.39 -11.32 2.55
N PHE A 215 -7.05 -12.24 3.46
CA PHE A 215 -7.15 -12.00 4.89
C PHE A 215 -6.21 -10.88 5.35
N ALA A 216 -4.94 -10.89 4.94
CA ALA A 216 -3.97 -9.86 5.30
C ALA A 216 -4.41 -8.47 4.80
N LEU A 217 -4.91 -8.39 3.56
CA LEU A 217 -5.41 -7.14 2.99
C LEU A 217 -6.68 -6.65 3.70
N ALA A 218 -7.61 -7.54 4.03
CA ALA A 218 -8.83 -7.19 4.76
C ALA A 218 -8.50 -6.60 6.15
N VAL A 219 -7.65 -7.30 6.91
CA VAL A 219 -7.21 -6.85 8.24
C VAL A 219 -6.39 -5.56 8.12
N GLY A 220 -5.47 -5.48 7.15
CA GLY A 220 -4.63 -4.32 6.95
C GLY A 220 -5.43 -3.05 6.62
N VAL A 221 -6.37 -3.14 5.68
CA VAL A 221 -7.25 -2.01 5.32
C VAL A 221 -8.15 -1.61 6.48
N LEU A 222 -8.72 -2.59 7.19
CA LEU A 222 -9.59 -2.31 8.35
C LEU A 222 -8.82 -1.58 9.46
N LEU A 223 -7.65 -2.07 9.82
CA LEU A 223 -6.81 -1.46 10.86
C LEU A 223 -6.28 -0.09 10.41
N ASP A 224 -5.87 0.05 9.16
CA ASP A 224 -5.43 1.33 8.61
C ASP A 224 -6.57 2.37 8.69
N ALA A 225 -7.76 2.01 8.23
CA ALA A 225 -8.90 2.91 8.25
C ALA A 225 -9.32 3.29 9.67
N VAL A 226 -9.52 2.32 10.56
CA VAL A 226 -10.08 2.57 11.90
C VAL A 226 -9.02 3.12 12.85
N LEU A 227 -7.87 2.45 12.97
CA LEU A 227 -6.86 2.81 13.96
C LEU A 227 -6.02 3.99 13.50
N VAL A 228 -5.52 3.95 12.27
CA VAL A 228 -4.60 4.98 11.79
C VAL A 228 -5.34 6.23 11.36
N ARG A 229 -6.30 6.13 10.46
CA ARG A 229 -6.94 7.30 9.83
C ARG A 229 -8.04 7.93 10.65
N MET A 230 -8.88 7.10 11.26
CA MET A 230 -9.99 7.63 12.07
C MET A 230 -9.56 8.03 13.47
N THR A 231 -8.44 7.48 13.98
CA THR A 231 -8.02 7.72 15.36
C THR A 231 -6.66 8.40 15.43
N LEU A 232 -5.60 7.75 14.96
CA LEU A 232 -4.23 8.18 15.19
C LEU A 232 -3.89 9.48 14.44
N THR A 233 -4.20 9.55 13.15
CA THR A 233 -3.89 10.73 12.31
C THR A 233 -4.56 11.99 12.81
N PRO A 234 -5.89 12.05 13.01
CA PRO A 234 -6.53 13.27 13.51
C PRO A 234 -6.13 13.60 14.94
N ALA A 235 -5.93 12.60 15.80
CA ALA A 235 -5.47 12.83 17.18
C ALA A 235 -4.08 13.46 17.21
N LEU A 236 -3.10 12.91 16.48
CA LEU A 236 -1.76 13.45 16.42
C LEU A 236 -1.73 14.85 15.80
N MET A 237 -2.46 15.07 14.71
CA MET A 237 -2.53 16.39 14.07
C MET A 237 -3.19 17.43 15.00
N HIS A 238 -4.22 17.03 15.77
CA HIS A 238 -4.86 17.91 16.74
C HIS A 238 -3.93 18.28 17.91
N VAL A 239 -3.18 17.30 18.44
CA VAL A 239 -2.22 17.50 19.53
C VAL A 239 -1.05 18.40 19.09
N LEU A 240 -0.52 18.17 17.88
CA LEU A 240 0.58 18.95 17.32
C LEU A 240 0.18 20.35 16.89
N GLY A 241 -1.10 20.57 16.52
CA GLY A 241 -1.61 21.87 16.09
C GLY A 241 -0.78 22.46 14.94
N ASP A 242 -0.27 23.69 15.12
CA ASP A 242 0.54 24.34 14.08
C ASP A 242 1.83 23.63 13.73
N ARG A 243 2.40 22.86 14.67
CA ARG A 243 3.61 22.07 14.42
C ARG A 243 3.38 20.92 13.42
N ALA A 244 2.14 20.46 13.25
CA ALA A 244 1.80 19.44 12.26
C ALA A 244 2.07 19.92 10.82
N TRP A 245 2.04 21.24 10.58
CA TRP A 245 2.27 21.85 9.27
C TRP A 245 3.67 22.44 9.11
N TYR A 246 4.62 22.00 9.95
CA TYR A 246 5.98 22.52 9.93
C TYR A 246 6.72 22.07 8.66
N LEU A 247 7.23 23.06 7.91
CA LEU A 247 8.12 22.87 6.78
C LEU A 247 9.40 23.73 6.99
N PRO A 248 10.61 23.14 6.92
CA PRO A 248 11.85 23.91 6.99
C PRO A 248 11.98 24.88 5.81
N ARG A 249 12.44 26.09 6.07
CA ARG A 249 12.58 27.16 5.04
C ARG A 249 13.45 26.77 3.84
N TRP A 250 14.45 25.91 4.04
CA TRP A 250 15.31 25.44 2.94
C TRP A 250 14.53 24.52 1.99
N LEU A 251 13.66 23.68 2.52
CA LEU A 251 12.83 22.76 1.75
C LEU A 251 11.70 23.51 1.05
N ASP A 252 11.13 24.52 1.69
CA ASP A 252 10.08 25.38 1.13
C ASP A 252 10.55 26.13 -0.15
N ARG A 253 11.85 26.44 -0.25
CA ARG A 253 12.43 27.09 -1.45
C ARG A 253 12.65 26.12 -2.63
N ILE A 254 12.80 24.84 -2.35
CA ILE A 254 13.10 23.82 -3.37
C ILE A 254 11.80 23.20 -3.90
N LEU A 255 10.75 23.11 -3.08
CA LEU A 255 9.50 22.51 -3.49
C LEU A 255 8.77 23.40 -4.50
N PRO A 256 8.31 22.83 -5.64
CA PRO A 256 7.41 23.50 -6.55
C PRO A 256 6.09 23.80 -5.84
N ASP A 257 5.50 24.94 -6.14
CA ASP A 257 4.19 25.33 -5.63
C ASP A 257 3.10 24.62 -6.45
N LEU A 258 2.77 23.40 -6.05
CA LEU A 258 1.74 22.59 -6.70
C LEU A 258 0.38 22.99 -6.16
N ASP A 259 -0.39 23.73 -6.95
CA ASP A 259 -1.80 24.03 -6.67
C ASP A 259 -2.68 22.79 -6.91
N VAL A 260 -2.58 21.81 -6.00
CA VAL A 260 -3.31 20.53 -6.11
C VAL A 260 -4.82 20.72 -5.91
N GLU A 261 -5.21 21.79 -5.25
CA GLU A 261 -6.61 22.11 -4.90
C GLU A 261 -7.28 23.03 -5.93
N GLY A 262 -6.53 23.57 -6.90
CA GLY A 262 -7.08 24.43 -7.94
C GLY A 262 -7.58 25.79 -7.45
N VAL A 263 -7.19 26.21 -6.23
CA VAL A 263 -7.62 27.47 -5.62
C VAL A 263 -7.26 28.67 -6.51
N ARG A 264 -6.05 28.68 -7.08
CA ARG A 264 -5.63 29.73 -8.03
C ARG A 264 -6.39 29.69 -9.34
N LEU A 265 -6.85 28.51 -9.77
CA LEU A 265 -7.69 28.37 -10.96
C LEU A 265 -9.10 28.91 -10.68
N ALA A 266 -9.66 28.59 -9.51
CA ALA A 266 -10.94 29.12 -9.08
C ALA A 266 -10.91 30.65 -8.95
N GLU A 267 -9.89 31.22 -8.31
CA GLU A 267 -9.71 32.69 -8.22
C GLU A 267 -9.56 33.36 -9.60
N ARG A 268 -8.87 32.72 -10.55
CA ARG A 268 -8.79 33.26 -11.93
C ARG A 268 -10.10 33.18 -12.68
N LEU A 269 -10.89 32.13 -12.45
CA LEU A 269 -12.21 32.01 -13.06
C LEU A 269 -13.18 33.01 -12.45
N ASP A 270 -13.17 33.23 -11.14
CA ASP A 270 -13.99 34.26 -10.48
C ASP A 270 -13.58 35.67 -10.89
N SER A 271 -12.29 35.97 -10.95
CA SER A 271 -11.80 37.27 -11.44
C SER A 271 -12.06 37.48 -12.93
N GLY A 272 -12.06 36.42 -13.74
CA GLY A 272 -12.44 36.47 -15.16
C GLY A 272 -13.94 36.68 -15.39
N SER A 273 -14.78 36.14 -14.48
CA SER A 273 -16.25 36.33 -14.56
C SER A 273 -16.69 37.72 -14.17
N LEU A 274 -15.93 38.42 -13.31
CA LEU A 274 -16.21 39.83 -12.94
C LEU A 274 -15.76 40.83 -14.02
N GLY A 275 -14.92 40.42 -14.98
CA GLY A 275 -14.50 41.26 -16.11
C GLY A 275 -15.39 41.17 -17.36
N GLY A 276 -16.37 40.27 -17.37
CA GLY A 276 -17.20 39.94 -18.54
C GLY A 276 -18.67 40.33 -18.48
N SER A 277 -19.11 41.22 -17.56
CA SER A 277 -20.46 41.73 -17.62
C SER A 277 -20.56 42.85 -18.66
N THR A 278 -20.47 42.53 -19.93
CA THR A 278 -21.09 43.32 -20.98
C THR A 278 -22.60 43.13 -20.86
N THR A 279 -23.24 44.03 -20.20
CA THR A 279 -24.70 44.23 -20.27
C THR A 279 -25.08 44.26 -21.75
N PRO A 280 -25.96 43.41 -22.27
CA PRO A 280 -26.48 43.59 -23.62
C PRO A 280 -27.20 44.92 -23.67
N PRO A 281 -27.05 45.73 -24.74
CA PRO A 281 -27.80 46.99 -24.87
C PRO A 281 -29.29 46.66 -24.79
N ALA A 282 -29.99 47.39 -23.91
CA ALA A 282 -31.42 47.28 -23.75
C ALA A 282 -32.09 47.44 -25.13
N ALA A 283 -32.78 46.39 -25.57
CA ALA A 283 -33.63 46.45 -26.74
C ALA A 283 -34.68 47.48 -26.48
N GLU A 284 -34.65 48.57 -27.25
CA GLU A 284 -35.64 49.68 -27.31
C GLU A 284 -37.02 49.08 -27.64
N VAL A 285 -37.88 49.02 -26.63
CA VAL A 285 -39.24 48.52 -26.76
C VAL A 285 -40.01 49.62 -27.51
N ALA A 286 -40.30 49.35 -28.79
CA ALA A 286 -41.21 50.21 -29.59
C ALA A 286 -42.61 50.29 -28.92
N PRO A 287 -43.27 51.46 -28.89
CA PRO A 287 -44.59 51.64 -28.28
C PRO A 287 -45.69 50.88 -29.06
N PRO A 288 -46.71 50.38 -28.38
CA PRO A 288 -47.78 49.60 -29.02
C PRO A 288 -48.59 50.41 -29.98
N GLU A 289 -48.73 49.93 -31.20
CA GLU A 289 -49.56 50.42 -32.28
C GLU A 289 -51.04 50.35 -31.86
N LYS A 290 -51.76 51.53 -31.93
CA LYS A 290 -53.17 51.61 -31.60
C LYS A 290 -54.00 50.94 -32.70
N THR A 291 -54.70 49.88 -32.41
CA THR A 291 -55.71 49.24 -33.24
C THR A 291 -56.97 50.18 -33.36
N PRO A 292 -57.50 50.45 -34.56
CA PRO A 292 -58.75 51.17 -34.73
C PRO A 292 -59.94 50.28 -34.43
N THR A 293 -60.92 50.83 -33.68
CA THR A 293 -62.22 50.25 -33.40
C THR A 293 -63.11 50.38 -34.63
N PRO A 294 -63.78 49.27 -35.09
CA PRO A 294 -64.81 49.36 -36.11
C PRO A 294 -66.13 49.84 -35.51
N ALA A 295 -66.84 50.67 -36.30
CA ALA A 295 -68.14 51.23 -36.04
C ALA A 295 -69.30 50.24 -36.04
#